data_86f4c2e28b5ae387b3847f0f64e1429c
#
_entry.id   86f4c2e28b5ae387b3847f0f64e1429c
#
_cell.length_a   1.000
_cell.length_b   1.000
_cell.length_c   1.000
_cell.angle_alpha   90.00
_cell.angle_beta   90.00
_cell.angle_gamma   90.00
#
_symmetry.space_group_name_H-M   'P 1'
#
loop_
_entity.id
_entity.type
_entity.pdbx_description
1 polymer ?
#
loop_
_entity_poly.entity_id
_entity_poly.type
_entity_poly.pdbx_seq_one_letter_code
_entity_poly.pdbx_strand_id
1 'polypeptide(L)'
;RFHKCCGGATEEFETCWEDKHFPYLETVRDTAPDKEKPALPDLTREEEAEQWIRSAPRAFCNTQNKRVLAHILNNYDQDTTDFYRWQVRYTQEELAGLIRTRTKTDYGDILDLVPIQRGKSGRITRLKIVGSKHTMCIGKELEIRRTLSATHLFSSAFVVDKEMGKKGVPTAFTLTGAGWGHGVGLCQIGAAVMGERG
;
A
#
# COMPACT_ATOMS: atom_id res chain seq x y z
N ARG A 1 -6.41 -17.09 0.62
CA ARG A 1 -6.36 -15.68 1.02
C ARG A 1 -7.05 -14.80 -0.03
N PHE A 2 -7.59 -13.67 0.37
CA PHE A 2 -8.20 -12.69 -0.52
C PHE A 2 -8.05 -11.29 0.07
N HIS A 3 -8.09 -10.28 -0.79
CA HIS A 3 -8.00 -8.87 -0.45
C HIS A 3 -8.86 -8.05 -1.44
N LYS A 4 -9.19 -6.80 -1.12
CA LYS A 4 -10.08 -5.98 -1.96
C LYS A 4 -9.45 -5.63 -3.30
N CYS A 5 -8.24 -5.03 -3.27
CA CYS A 5 -7.55 -4.55 -4.46
C CYS A 5 -6.04 -4.81 -4.35
N CYS A 6 -5.43 -5.47 -5.34
CA CYS A 6 -3.99 -5.74 -5.33
C CYS A 6 -3.15 -4.50 -5.68
N GLY A 7 -3.74 -3.49 -6.33
CA GLY A 7 -3.01 -2.32 -6.83
C GLY A 7 -2.23 -2.57 -8.13
N GLY A 8 -2.56 -3.67 -8.83
CA GLY A 8 -1.98 -4.08 -10.11
C GLY A 8 -1.02 -5.28 -10.03
N ALA A 9 -0.59 -5.67 -8.81
CA ALA A 9 0.20 -6.88 -8.57
C ALA A 9 -0.15 -7.50 -7.22
N THR A 10 -0.26 -8.83 -7.16
CA THR A 10 -0.46 -9.56 -5.91
C THR A 10 0.85 -9.69 -5.13
N GLU A 11 0.76 -9.94 -3.83
CA GLU A 11 1.90 -10.12 -2.93
C GLU A 11 2.08 -11.60 -2.56
N GLU A 12 3.27 -11.97 -2.14
CA GLU A 12 3.59 -13.29 -1.62
C GLU A 12 3.21 -13.44 -0.15
N PHE A 13 2.92 -14.67 0.28
CA PHE A 13 2.45 -14.96 1.63
C PHE A 13 3.47 -14.57 2.71
N GLU A 14 4.73 -14.93 2.51
CA GLU A 14 5.83 -14.69 3.44
C GLU A 14 6.10 -13.19 3.71
N THR A 15 5.71 -12.33 2.79
CA THR A 15 5.79 -10.87 2.95
C THR A 15 4.90 -10.36 4.08
N CYS A 16 3.75 -10.99 4.29
CA CYS A 16 2.73 -10.53 5.23
C CYS A 16 2.74 -11.29 6.55
N TRP A 17 3.07 -12.58 6.53
CA TRP A 17 2.97 -13.46 7.70
C TRP A 17 4.28 -14.18 8.03
N GLU A 18 4.22 -15.48 8.25
CA GLU A 18 5.37 -16.34 8.54
C GLU A 18 6.22 -16.57 7.29
N ASP A 19 7.50 -16.86 7.48
CA ASP A 19 8.44 -17.14 6.40
C ASP A 19 8.21 -18.55 5.84
N LYS A 20 7.13 -18.66 5.02
CA LYS A 20 6.70 -19.90 4.40
C LYS A 20 6.22 -19.64 2.98
N HIS A 21 6.91 -20.22 2.02
CA HIS A 21 6.56 -20.11 0.61
C HIS A 21 5.41 -21.03 0.20
N PHE A 22 4.44 -20.48 -0.54
CA PHE A 22 3.34 -21.23 -1.14
C PHE A 22 3.30 -20.95 -2.65
N PRO A 23 3.62 -21.92 -3.52
CA PRO A 23 3.70 -21.73 -4.96
C PRO A 23 2.40 -21.17 -5.60
N TYR A 24 1.24 -21.46 -5.03
CA TYR A 24 -0.06 -20.95 -5.47
C TYR A 24 -0.40 -19.54 -4.95
N LEU A 25 0.49 -18.93 -4.15
CA LEU A 25 0.37 -17.56 -3.64
C LEU A 25 1.53 -16.67 -4.11
N GLU A 26 2.12 -17.02 -5.24
CA GLU A 26 3.15 -16.20 -5.89
C GLU A 26 2.57 -14.89 -6.45
N THR A 27 3.47 -13.94 -6.67
CA THR A 27 3.12 -12.64 -7.25
C THR A 27 2.62 -12.80 -8.68
N VAL A 28 1.45 -12.24 -8.96
CA VAL A 28 0.84 -12.21 -10.28
C VAL A 28 0.51 -10.77 -10.66
N ARG A 29 0.84 -10.37 -11.88
CA ARG A 29 0.38 -9.09 -12.44
C ARG A 29 -1.12 -9.19 -12.77
N ASP A 30 -1.90 -8.25 -12.27
CA ASP A 30 -3.34 -8.15 -12.53
C ASP A 30 -3.59 -7.45 -13.88
N THR A 31 -3.43 -8.20 -14.97
CA THR A 31 -3.64 -7.70 -16.34
C THR A 31 -4.27 -8.78 -17.21
N ALA A 32 -5.01 -8.35 -18.24
CA ALA A 32 -5.52 -9.26 -19.26
C ALA A 32 -4.38 -10.03 -19.94
N PRO A 33 -4.61 -11.28 -20.36
CA PRO A 33 -3.65 -12.03 -21.14
C PRO A 33 -3.62 -11.53 -22.59
N ASP A 34 -3.20 -10.29 -22.78
CA ASP A 34 -2.95 -9.73 -24.10
C ASP A 34 -1.71 -10.39 -24.69
N LYS A 35 -1.60 -10.37 -26.05
CA LYS A 35 -0.48 -10.99 -26.80
C LYS A 35 0.89 -10.48 -26.37
N GLU A 36 0.95 -9.28 -25.78
CA GLU A 36 2.12 -8.66 -25.15
C GLU A 36 1.83 -8.35 -23.69
N LYS A 37 2.00 -9.33 -22.80
CA LYS A 37 2.03 -9.06 -21.37
C LYS A 37 3.29 -8.25 -21.05
N PRO A 38 3.20 -6.95 -20.73
CA PRO A 38 4.37 -6.26 -20.24
C PRO A 38 4.80 -6.95 -18.94
N ALA A 39 6.10 -7.23 -18.79
CA ALA A 39 6.64 -7.82 -17.59
C ALA A 39 6.29 -6.97 -16.36
N LEU A 40 6.09 -7.62 -15.23
CA LEU A 40 6.00 -6.89 -13.95
C LEU A 40 7.40 -6.32 -13.65
N PRO A 41 7.53 -5.01 -13.40
CA PRO A 41 8.79 -4.44 -12.94
C PRO A 41 9.23 -5.07 -11.61
N ASP A 42 10.49 -4.95 -11.26
CA ASP A 42 10.98 -5.39 -9.96
C ASP A 42 10.56 -4.39 -8.86
N LEU A 43 9.35 -4.56 -8.35
CA LEU A 43 8.77 -3.68 -7.32
C LEU A 43 9.42 -3.83 -5.93
N THR A 44 10.42 -4.70 -5.78
CA THR A 44 11.28 -4.70 -4.59
C THR A 44 12.26 -3.54 -4.57
N ARG A 45 12.50 -2.92 -5.72
CA ARG A 45 13.33 -1.73 -5.88
C ARG A 45 12.50 -0.46 -5.71
N GLU A 46 13.02 0.48 -4.92
CA GLU A 46 12.28 1.70 -4.56
C GLU A 46 11.86 2.52 -5.79
N GLU A 47 12.77 2.74 -6.74
CA GLU A 47 12.51 3.56 -7.93
C GLU A 47 11.42 2.94 -8.83
N GLU A 48 11.42 1.62 -8.99
CA GLU A 48 10.41 0.92 -9.77
C GLU A 48 9.06 0.87 -9.06
N ALA A 49 9.07 0.70 -7.73
CA ALA A 49 7.87 0.74 -6.92
C ALA A 49 7.22 2.14 -6.95
N GLU A 50 8.02 3.21 -6.82
CA GLU A 50 7.55 4.59 -6.92
C GLU A 50 6.93 4.87 -8.29
N GLN A 51 7.63 4.53 -9.37
CA GLN A 51 7.11 4.70 -10.73
C GLN A 51 5.80 3.93 -10.93
N TRP A 52 5.71 2.68 -10.45
CA TRP A 52 4.50 1.86 -10.51
C TRP A 52 3.32 2.49 -9.77
N ILE A 53 3.55 2.95 -8.55
CA ILE A 53 2.52 3.55 -7.72
C ILE A 53 2.01 4.85 -8.37
N ARG A 54 2.92 5.72 -8.83
CA ARG A 54 2.57 7.01 -9.41
C ARG A 54 1.96 6.90 -10.81
N SER A 55 2.40 5.95 -11.64
CA SER A 55 1.91 5.79 -13.02
C SER A 55 0.54 5.14 -13.13
N ALA A 56 0.07 4.46 -12.09
CA ALA A 56 -1.22 3.76 -12.06
C ALA A 56 -1.48 2.89 -13.31
N PRO A 57 -0.64 1.89 -13.62
CA PRO A 57 -0.72 1.12 -14.86
C PRO A 57 -2.04 0.37 -14.99
N ARG A 58 -2.39 -0.01 -16.21
CA ARG A 58 -3.64 -0.75 -16.51
C ARG A 58 -3.65 -2.08 -15.76
N ALA A 59 -4.79 -2.39 -15.13
CA ALA A 59 -5.07 -3.62 -14.40
C ALA A 59 -6.57 -3.89 -14.39
N PHE A 60 -7.00 -5.12 -14.15
CA PHE A 60 -8.42 -5.42 -13.98
C PHE A 60 -8.99 -4.68 -12.76
N CYS A 61 -8.25 -4.64 -11.66
CA CYS A 61 -8.69 -3.93 -10.45
C CYS A 61 -8.59 -2.40 -10.56
N ASN A 62 -8.05 -1.84 -11.66
CA ASN A 62 -8.12 -0.41 -11.96
C ASN A 62 -9.47 -0.07 -12.60
N THR A 63 -10.53 -0.08 -11.82
CA THR A 63 -11.89 0.20 -12.26
C THR A 63 -12.59 1.18 -11.34
N GLN A 64 -13.40 2.05 -11.93
CA GLN A 64 -14.34 2.94 -11.23
C GLN A 64 -15.79 2.55 -11.53
N ASN A 65 -16.02 1.41 -12.13
CA ASN A 65 -17.36 0.92 -12.45
C ASN A 65 -18.13 0.60 -11.15
N LYS A 66 -19.01 1.52 -10.75
CA LYS A 66 -19.81 1.42 -9.52
C LYS A 66 -20.65 0.15 -9.47
N ARG A 67 -21.13 -0.35 -10.61
CA ARG A 67 -21.93 -1.61 -10.68
C ARG A 67 -21.07 -2.80 -10.24
N VAL A 68 -19.84 -2.93 -10.76
CA VAL A 68 -18.91 -3.99 -10.35
C VAL A 68 -18.56 -3.85 -8.88
N LEU A 69 -18.21 -2.64 -8.45
CA LEU A 69 -17.81 -2.38 -7.06
C LEU A 69 -18.95 -2.67 -6.06
N ALA A 70 -20.21 -2.33 -6.39
CA ALA A 70 -21.36 -2.57 -5.53
C ALA A 70 -21.61 -4.06 -5.26
N HIS A 71 -21.21 -4.97 -6.16
CA HIS A 71 -21.36 -6.42 -5.94
C HIS A 71 -20.32 -7.02 -4.99
N ILE A 72 -19.20 -6.32 -4.77
CA ILE A 72 -18.05 -6.85 -4.01
C ILE A 72 -17.88 -6.13 -2.67
N LEU A 73 -18.28 -4.86 -2.63
CA LEU A 73 -18.05 -4.00 -1.49
C LEU A 73 -19.22 -4.05 -0.53
N ASN A 74 -18.91 -4.17 0.75
CA ASN A 74 -19.88 -3.93 1.81
C ASN A 74 -20.35 -2.47 1.79
N ASN A 75 -21.54 -2.20 2.37
CA ASN A 75 -22.11 -0.84 2.39
C ASN A 75 -21.16 0.24 2.93
N TYR A 76 -20.28 -0.11 3.86
CA TYR A 76 -19.28 0.80 4.44
C TYR A 76 -18.13 1.19 3.49
N ASP A 77 -17.92 0.45 2.42
CA ASP A 77 -16.83 0.65 1.46
C ASP A 77 -17.33 1.30 0.15
N GLN A 78 -18.64 1.60 0.06
CA GLN A 78 -19.25 2.17 -1.15
C GLN A 78 -19.05 3.68 -1.27
N ASP A 79 -18.55 4.33 -0.20
CA ASP A 79 -18.32 5.78 -0.16
C ASP A 79 -17.07 6.22 -0.95
N THR A 80 -16.22 5.27 -1.36
CA THR A 80 -15.01 5.56 -2.14
C THR A 80 -14.86 4.63 -3.32
N THR A 81 -14.21 5.10 -4.38
CA THR A 81 -13.76 4.32 -5.54
C THR A 81 -12.24 4.21 -5.61
N ASP A 82 -11.52 4.77 -4.64
CA ASP A 82 -10.07 4.93 -4.64
C ASP A 82 -9.33 3.68 -4.15
N PHE A 83 -9.75 2.49 -4.60
CA PHE A 83 -9.16 1.22 -4.20
C PHE A 83 -7.84 0.93 -4.91
N TYR A 84 -7.73 1.36 -6.17
CA TYR A 84 -6.55 1.10 -6.98
C TYR A 84 -5.39 2.03 -6.64
N ARG A 85 -5.71 3.31 -6.46
CA ARG A 85 -4.77 4.34 -5.98
C ARG A 85 -5.47 5.20 -4.94
N TRP A 86 -4.72 5.57 -3.91
CA TRP A 86 -5.21 6.36 -2.80
C TRP A 86 -4.16 7.36 -2.33
N GLN A 87 -4.61 8.38 -1.63
CA GLN A 87 -3.74 9.39 -1.05
C GLN A 87 -4.24 9.74 0.35
N VAL A 88 -3.30 9.88 1.29
CA VAL A 88 -3.57 10.35 2.66
C VAL A 88 -2.52 11.40 3.01
N ARG A 89 -2.96 12.53 3.55
CA ARG A 89 -2.10 13.60 4.00
C ARG A 89 -2.21 13.77 5.51
N TYR A 90 -1.08 13.90 6.17
CA TYR A 90 -0.95 14.20 7.59
C TYR A 90 -0.12 15.45 7.80
N THR A 91 -0.52 16.31 8.72
CA THR A 91 0.37 17.32 9.28
C THR A 91 1.42 16.64 10.16
N GLN A 92 2.51 17.34 10.47
CA GLN A 92 3.55 16.86 11.40
C GLN A 92 2.94 16.43 12.74
N GLU A 93 2.06 17.25 13.30
CA GLU A 93 1.43 16.98 14.59
C GLU A 93 0.54 15.73 14.57
N GLU A 94 -0.30 15.60 13.54
CA GLU A 94 -1.17 14.42 13.34
C GLU A 94 -0.37 13.13 13.21
N LEU A 95 0.69 13.14 12.39
CA LEU A 95 1.52 11.95 12.18
C LEU A 95 2.31 11.56 13.43
N ALA A 96 2.95 12.53 14.08
CA ALA A 96 3.70 12.28 15.32
C ALA A 96 2.78 11.79 16.46
N GLY A 97 1.60 12.38 16.60
CA GLY A 97 0.60 11.96 17.58
C GLY A 97 0.06 10.56 17.31
N LEU A 98 -0.21 10.24 16.04
CA LEU A 98 -0.68 8.93 15.60
C LEU A 98 0.36 7.83 15.87
N ILE A 99 1.61 8.03 15.43
CA ILE A 99 2.71 7.08 15.64
C ILE A 99 2.94 6.86 17.15
N ARG A 100 2.99 7.93 17.94
CA ARG A 100 3.14 7.83 19.40
C ARG A 100 2.00 7.01 20.03
N THR A 101 0.77 7.24 19.62
CA THR A 101 -0.40 6.50 20.14
C THR A 101 -0.33 5.03 19.80
N ARG A 102 0.11 4.70 18.59
CA ARG A 102 0.17 3.32 18.08
C ARG A 102 1.38 2.53 18.60
N THR A 103 2.54 3.15 18.64
CA THR A 103 3.79 2.47 19.05
C THR A 103 4.08 2.60 20.54
N LYS A 104 3.37 3.49 21.28
CA LYS A 104 3.64 3.88 22.67
C LYS A 104 5.03 4.49 22.86
N THR A 105 5.64 4.99 21.80
CA THR A 105 6.98 5.58 21.79
C THR A 105 6.90 7.02 21.28
N ASP A 106 7.56 7.96 21.98
CA ASP A 106 7.68 9.35 21.55
C ASP A 106 8.88 9.51 20.61
N TYR A 107 8.61 9.66 19.33
CA TYR A 107 9.62 9.91 18.31
C TYR A 107 10.05 11.39 18.22
N GLY A 108 9.37 12.28 18.92
CA GLY A 108 9.50 13.72 18.69
C GLY A 108 8.87 14.14 17.36
N ASP A 109 9.50 15.10 16.67
CA ASP A 109 9.13 15.43 15.31
C ASP A 109 9.48 14.28 14.38
N ILE A 110 8.57 13.89 13.49
CA ILE A 110 8.86 12.91 12.45
C ILE A 110 9.67 13.60 11.35
N LEU A 111 10.87 13.11 11.10
CA LEU A 111 11.78 13.66 10.11
C LEU A 111 11.69 12.92 8.78
N ASP A 112 11.43 11.61 8.84
CA ASP A 112 11.28 10.78 7.64
C ASP A 112 10.53 9.48 7.90
N LEU A 113 9.94 8.93 6.83
CA LEU A 113 9.42 7.58 6.71
C LEU A 113 10.14 6.92 5.55
N VAL A 114 11.11 6.06 5.84
CA VAL A 114 12.02 5.49 4.83
C VAL A 114 11.69 4.02 4.59
N PRO A 115 11.19 3.63 3.41
CA PRO A 115 11.07 2.23 3.03
C PRO A 115 12.47 1.57 3.04
N ILE A 116 12.61 0.49 3.81
CA ILE A 116 13.87 -0.26 3.90
C ILE A 116 13.80 -1.52 3.05
N GLN A 117 12.61 -2.11 2.96
CA GLN A 117 12.39 -3.33 2.19
C GLN A 117 10.96 -3.36 1.66
N ARG A 118 10.82 -3.80 0.41
CA ARG A 118 9.54 -4.03 -0.24
C ARG A 118 9.40 -5.49 -0.67
N GLY A 119 8.16 -5.98 -0.71
CA GLY A 119 7.79 -7.22 -1.35
C GLY A 119 7.56 -7.04 -2.86
N LYS A 120 7.27 -8.12 -3.56
CA LYS A 120 7.14 -8.15 -5.04
C LYS A 120 5.94 -7.37 -5.59
N SER A 121 4.99 -6.95 -4.75
CA SER A 121 3.90 -6.05 -5.13
C SER A 121 4.20 -4.57 -4.84
N GLY A 122 5.40 -4.25 -4.39
CA GLY A 122 5.78 -2.92 -3.93
C GLY A 122 5.34 -2.59 -2.50
N ARG A 123 4.70 -3.53 -1.78
CA ARG A 123 4.32 -3.34 -0.37
C ARG A 123 5.56 -3.27 0.50
N ILE A 124 5.62 -2.24 1.36
CA ILE A 124 6.69 -2.07 2.33
C ILE A 124 6.56 -3.16 3.39
N THR A 125 7.62 -3.91 3.62
CA THR A 125 7.74 -4.96 4.64
C THR A 125 8.56 -4.52 5.83
N ARG A 126 9.45 -3.54 5.63
CA ARG A 126 10.20 -2.86 6.68
C ARG A 126 10.24 -1.36 6.40
N LEU A 127 9.72 -0.60 7.35
CA LEU A 127 9.69 0.86 7.33
C LEU A 127 10.53 1.40 8.46
N LYS A 128 11.46 2.30 8.17
CA LYS A 128 12.17 3.07 9.19
C LYS A 128 11.44 4.38 9.44
N ILE A 129 11.02 4.58 10.68
CA ILE A 129 10.50 5.86 11.18
C ILE A 129 11.67 6.62 11.79
N VAL A 130 11.99 7.77 11.23
CA VAL A 130 13.06 8.65 11.70
C VAL A 130 12.41 9.81 12.44
N GLY A 131 12.64 9.89 13.73
CA GLY A 131 12.19 11.00 14.55
C GLY A 131 13.33 11.78 15.17
N SER A 132 13.05 12.97 15.68
CA SER A 132 14.05 13.83 16.35
C SER A 132 14.54 13.28 17.67
N LYS A 133 13.75 12.42 18.34
CA LYS A 133 14.10 11.79 19.63
C LYS A 133 14.39 10.31 19.51
N HIS A 134 13.75 9.63 18.54
CA HIS A 134 13.84 8.18 18.41
C HIS A 134 13.77 7.77 16.94
N THR A 135 14.48 6.70 16.58
CA THR A 135 14.44 6.10 15.24
C THR A 135 14.32 4.59 15.38
N MET A 136 13.36 3.99 14.69
CA MET A 136 13.12 2.55 14.74
C MET A 136 12.62 2.02 13.38
N CYS A 137 12.92 0.77 13.10
CA CYS A 137 12.29 0.04 12.00
C CYS A 137 11.11 -0.75 12.52
N ILE A 138 9.99 -0.69 11.81
CA ILE A 138 8.79 -1.50 12.05
C ILE A 138 8.49 -2.39 10.85
N GLY A 139 7.74 -3.40 11.02
CA GLY A 139 7.23 -4.35 10.02
C GLY A 139 6.54 -5.54 10.70
N LYS A 140 5.73 -6.35 10.04
CA LYS A 140 5.57 -6.40 8.57
C LYS A 140 4.43 -5.46 8.10
N GLU A 141 3.79 -5.84 6.99
CA GLU A 141 2.77 -5.08 6.28
C GLU A 141 1.64 -4.56 7.20
N LEU A 142 1.05 -5.44 8.00
CA LEU A 142 -0.06 -5.09 8.88
C LEU A 142 0.35 -4.12 10.00
N GLU A 143 1.55 -4.26 10.57
CA GLU A 143 2.05 -3.35 11.59
C GLU A 143 2.26 -1.95 11.03
N ILE A 144 2.83 -1.83 9.82
CA ILE A 144 3.00 -0.55 9.13
C ILE A 144 1.65 0.13 8.94
N ARG A 145 0.65 -0.60 8.44
CA ARG A 145 -0.71 -0.07 8.23
C ARG A 145 -1.38 0.38 9.51
N ARG A 146 -1.21 -0.37 10.60
CA ARG A 146 -1.76 -0.01 11.93
C ARG A 146 -1.07 1.20 12.54
N THR A 147 0.22 1.34 12.32
CA THR A 147 1.01 2.45 12.86
C THR A 147 0.67 3.78 12.19
N LEU A 148 0.36 3.75 10.89
CA LEU A 148 0.13 4.94 10.08
C LEU A 148 -1.36 5.26 9.83
N SER A 149 -2.26 4.70 10.62
CA SER A 149 -3.69 5.04 10.54
C SER A 149 -4.39 4.85 11.89
N ALA A 150 -5.42 5.65 12.13
CA ALA A 150 -6.29 5.48 13.30
C ALA A 150 -7.09 4.17 13.25
N THR A 151 -7.33 3.64 12.05
CA THR A 151 -7.90 2.30 11.81
C THR A 151 -6.83 1.39 11.21
N HIS A 152 -6.84 1.26 9.89
CA HIS A 152 -5.80 0.60 9.11
C HIS A 152 -5.59 1.40 7.83
N LEU A 153 -4.33 1.74 7.50
CA LEU A 153 -4.01 2.30 6.20
C LEU A 153 -4.44 1.33 5.09
N PHE A 154 -4.82 1.83 3.94
CA PHE A 154 -5.37 1.02 2.84
C PHE A 154 -4.46 -0.15 2.45
N SER A 155 -3.16 0.11 2.30
CA SER A 155 -2.11 -0.89 2.08
C SER A 155 -0.77 -0.37 2.60
N SER A 156 0.28 -1.19 2.56
CA SER A 156 1.65 -0.71 2.78
C SER A 156 2.41 -0.42 1.47
N ALA A 157 1.74 -0.49 0.31
CA ALA A 157 2.33 -0.09 -0.97
C ALA A 157 2.15 1.42 -1.17
N PHE A 158 3.05 2.23 -0.63
CA PHE A 158 2.99 3.69 -0.76
C PHE A 158 4.38 4.31 -0.93
N VAL A 159 4.38 5.55 -1.40
CA VAL A 159 5.51 6.47 -1.43
C VAL A 159 5.19 7.68 -0.56
N VAL A 160 6.21 8.39 -0.11
CA VAL A 160 6.10 9.48 0.85
C VAL A 160 6.64 10.77 0.25
N ASP A 161 5.78 11.78 0.16
CA ASP A 161 6.18 13.14 -0.18
C ASP A 161 6.16 14.01 1.10
N LYS A 162 7.16 14.86 1.28
CA LYS A 162 7.31 15.73 2.45
C LYS A 162 7.21 17.19 2.07
N GLU A 163 6.42 17.96 2.81
CA GLU A 163 6.41 19.42 2.76
C GLU A 163 7.38 19.94 3.81
N MET A 164 8.51 20.55 3.39
CA MET A 164 9.55 20.97 4.32
C MET A 164 9.27 22.35 4.92
N GLY A 165 9.42 22.45 6.22
CA GLY A 165 9.34 23.71 6.97
C GLY A 165 10.67 24.48 6.98
N LYS A 166 10.62 25.71 7.51
CA LYS A 166 11.77 26.64 7.54
C LYS A 166 12.98 26.13 8.33
N LYS A 167 12.78 25.19 9.27
CA LYS A 167 13.85 24.63 10.13
C LYS A 167 14.37 23.26 9.64
N GLY A 168 14.03 22.86 8.40
CA GLY A 168 14.38 21.54 7.90
C GLY A 168 13.56 20.38 8.51
N VAL A 169 12.52 20.67 9.30
CA VAL A 169 11.57 19.69 9.82
C VAL A 169 10.36 19.68 8.88
N PRO A 170 9.88 18.52 8.45
CA PRO A 170 8.67 18.44 7.62
C PRO A 170 7.45 19.00 8.36
N THR A 171 6.63 19.77 7.66
CA THR A 171 5.34 20.29 8.18
C THR A 171 4.17 19.38 7.85
N ALA A 172 4.30 18.60 6.78
CA ALA A 172 3.29 17.63 6.37
C ALA A 172 3.92 16.48 5.58
N PHE A 173 3.18 15.36 5.53
CA PHE A 173 3.52 14.15 4.80
C PHE A 173 2.31 13.74 3.95
N THR A 174 2.55 13.44 2.68
CA THR A 174 1.55 12.87 1.79
C THR A 174 1.96 11.45 1.45
N LEU A 175 1.12 10.49 1.79
CA LEU A 175 1.27 9.08 1.42
C LEU A 175 0.45 8.84 0.17
N THR A 176 1.09 8.54 -0.95
CA THR A 176 0.43 8.11 -2.18
C THR A 176 0.61 6.62 -2.34
N GLY A 177 -0.47 5.86 -2.44
CA GLY A 177 -0.38 4.42 -2.39
C GLY A 177 -1.25 3.65 -3.39
N ALA A 178 -1.07 2.33 -3.40
CA ALA A 178 -1.67 1.41 -4.34
C ALA A 178 -2.34 0.22 -3.64
N GLY A 179 -3.57 -0.07 -4.05
CA GLY A 179 -4.31 -1.23 -3.59
C GLY A 179 -4.90 -1.10 -2.18
N TRP A 180 -5.68 -2.11 -1.80
CA TRP A 180 -6.35 -2.18 -0.51
C TRP A 180 -6.27 -3.59 0.07
N GLY A 181 -5.62 -3.72 1.21
CA GLY A 181 -5.35 -4.97 1.91
C GLY A 181 -3.93 -5.50 1.66
N HIS A 182 -3.66 -6.66 2.22
CA HIS A 182 -2.34 -7.31 2.22
C HIS A 182 -1.82 -7.73 0.84
N GLY A 183 -2.70 -7.85 -0.16
CA GLY A 183 -2.30 -8.17 -1.54
C GLY A 183 -2.14 -9.65 -1.86
N VAL A 184 -2.16 -10.55 -0.89
CA VAL A 184 -1.88 -11.98 -1.09
C VAL A 184 -3.13 -12.73 -1.59
N GLY A 185 -2.96 -13.54 -2.65
CA GLY A 185 -4.00 -14.40 -3.21
C GLY A 185 -5.00 -13.65 -4.08
N LEU A 186 -6.31 -13.92 -3.93
CA LEU A 186 -7.35 -13.40 -4.82
C LEU A 186 -7.58 -11.91 -4.66
N CYS A 187 -7.46 -11.16 -5.75
CA CYS A 187 -7.90 -9.76 -5.85
C CYS A 187 -9.41 -9.73 -6.16
N GLN A 188 -10.25 -9.36 -5.19
CA GLN A 188 -11.71 -9.41 -5.34
C GLN A 188 -12.21 -8.50 -6.47
N ILE A 189 -11.72 -7.25 -6.53
CA ILE A 189 -12.11 -6.30 -7.60
C ILE A 189 -11.64 -6.80 -8.96
N GLY A 190 -10.38 -7.28 -9.08
CA GLY A 190 -9.88 -7.84 -10.32
C GLY A 190 -10.70 -9.03 -10.80
N ALA A 191 -10.99 -9.98 -9.91
CA ALA A 191 -11.80 -11.16 -10.22
C ALA A 191 -13.22 -10.80 -10.68
N ALA A 192 -13.87 -9.82 -10.05
CA ALA A 192 -15.20 -9.39 -10.45
C ALA A 192 -15.22 -8.71 -11.83
N VAL A 193 -14.21 -7.89 -12.13
CA VAL A 193 -14.06 -7.29 -13.47
C VAL A 193 -13.83 -8.37 -14.53
N MET A 194 -13.04 -9.42 -14.22
CA MET A 194 -12.89 -10.57 -15.12
C MET A 194 -14.21 -11.29 -15.35
N GLY A 195 -14.96 -11.57 -14.27
CA GLY A 195 -16.26 -12.25 -14.37
C GLY A 195 -17.33 -11.47 -15.16
N GLU A 196 -17.28 -10.12 -15.12
CA GLU A 196 -18.20 -9.29 -15.94
C GLU A 196 -17.82 -9.27 -17.43
N ARG A 197 -16.56 -9.51 -17.75
CA ARG A 197 -16.08 -9.51 -19.14
C ARG A 197 -16.23 -10.88 -19.86
N GLY A 198 -16.60 -11.93 -19.14
CA GLY A 198 -16.77 -13.29 -19.64
C GLY A 198 -15.48 -14.07 -19.63
#